data_da5de4622d2731fd6d358e6e10dc53e3
#
_entry.id   da5de4622d2731fd6d358e6e10dc53e3
#
_cell.length_a   1.000
_cell.length_b   1.000
_cell.length_c   1.000
_cell.angle_alpha   90.00
_cell.angle_beta   90.00
_cell.angle_gamma   90.00
#
_symmetry.space_group_name_H-M   'P 1'
#
loop_
_entity.id
_entity.type
_entity.pdbx_description
1 polymer ?
#
loop_
_entity_poly.entity_id
_entity_poly.type
_entity_poly.pdbx_seq_one_letter_code
_entity_poly.pdbx_strand_id
1 'polypeptide(L)'
;AVIQRSASRREHSPARARRLAMRSPSSDLAPSSGLTDFMLLLMVANMPIQPTKSTFMNLALDEARAAAARNEVPIGAVLVDGEGKILAQAGNRTEAGSDPTAHAEIEVIRQACALRGEARLPDCALYVTLEPCPMCATAISFARLARLYYAAPDAKGGGVEHGPRIFHQPTCHHRPDLYPGIGEDQAAALLRVFFQERR
;
A
#
# COMPACT_ATOMS: atom_id res chain seq x y z
N ALA A 1 -6.41 -4.14 44.42
CA ALA A 1 -7.69 -3.45 44.38
C ALA A 1 -8.39 -3.81 43.07
N VAL A 2 -9.40 -4.68 43.17
CA VAL A 2 -10.26 -5.15 42.07
C VAL A 2 -11.36 -4.12 41.89
N ILE A 3 -11.54 -3.58 40.70
CA ILE A 3 -12.73 -2.80 40.35
C ILE A 3 -13.56 -3.61 39.35
N GLN A 4 -14.61 -4.22 39.87
CA GLN A 4 -15.75 -4.72 39.08
C GLN A 4 -16.55 -3.54 38.53
N ARG A 5 -16.88 -3.56 37.24
CA ARG A 5 -17.95 -2.72 36.68
C ARG A 5 -19.00 -3.61 36.01
N SER A 6 -20.18 -3.42 36.48
CA SER A 6 -21.43 -4.07 36.18
C SER A 6 -21.89 -3.92 34.73
N ALA A 7 -22.44 -5.01 34.18
CA ALA A 7 -23.18 -5.05 32.93
C ALA A 7 -24.59 -4.48 33.12
N SER A 8 -25.03 -3.53 32.32
CA SER A 8 -26.41 -3.13 32.15
C SER A 8 -26.97 -3.70 30.84
N ARG A 9 -27.93 -4.61 31.00
CA ARG A 9 -28.77 -5.12 29.90
C ARG A 9 -29.73 -4.01 29.46
N ARG A 10 -29.81 -3.81 28.12
CA ARG A 10 -30.91 -3.07 27.49
C ARG A 10 -31.77 -4.03 26.70
N GLU A 11 -33.07 -4.01 27.05
CA GLU A 11 -34.13 -4.84 26.52
C GLU A 11 -34.51 -4.45 25.07
N HIS A 12 -34.84 -5.47 24.27
CA HIS A 12 -35.39 -5.35 22.94
C HIS A 12 -36.88 -5.08 22.98
N SER A 13 -37.34 -4.07 22.27
CA SER A 13 -38.75 -3.85 21.97
C SER A 13 -39.01 -4.07 20.46
N PRO A 14 -40.05 -4.84 20.06
CA PRO A 14 -40.30 -5.13 18.64
C PRO A 14 -41.19 -4.05 18.03
N ALA A 15 -40.72 -3.42 16.92
CA ALA A 15 -41.53 -2.48 16.16
C ALA A 15 -42.32 -3.19 15.05
N ARG A 16 -43.62 -2.93 15.07
CA ARG A 16 -44.72 -3.35 14.19
C ARG A 16 -44.39 -3.17 12.67
N ALA A 17 -44.63 -4.26 11.95
CA ALA A 17 -44.77 -4.23 10.50
C ALA A 17 -46.03 -3.45 10.06
N ARG A 18 -45.89 -2.40 9.29
CA ARG A 18 -46.95 -1.76 8.52
C ARG A 18 -46.86 -2.20 7.06
N ARG A 19 -47.93 -2.94 6.63
CA ARG A 19 -48.20 -3.21 5.19
C ARG A 19 -48.45 -1.89 4.48
N LEU A 20 -47.66 -1.61 3.44
CA LEU A 20 -47.96 -0.56 2.47
C LEU A 20 -48.42 -1.22 1.13
N ALA A 21 -49.60 -0.79 0.66
CA ALA A 21 -50.24 -1.27 -0.54
C ALA A 21 -49.43 -0.87 -1.78
N MET A 22 -49.28 -1.82 -2.69
CA MET A 22 -48.74 -1.60 -4.03
C MET A 22 -49.72 -0.73 -4.85
N ARG A 23 -49.25 0.44 -5.27
CA ARG A 23 -49.82 1.18 -6.41
C ARG A 23 -48.86 0.99 -7.58
N SER A 24 -49.41 0.48 -8.68
CA SER A 24 -48.76 0.42 -9.98
C SER A 24 -48.54 1.84 -10.53
N PRO A 25 -47.31 2.19 -11.00
CA PRO A 25 -47.15 3.41 -11.79
C PRO A 25 -47.46 3.16 -13.24
N SER A 26 -48.37 3.99 -13.79
CA SER A 26 -48.68 4.16 -15.20
C SER A 26 -47.43 4.55 -16.01
N SER A 27 -47.31 3.92 -17.15
CA SER A 27 -46.35 4.15 -18.20
C SER A 27 -46.56 5.52 -18.88
N ASP A 28 -45.72 6.49 -18.55
CA ASP A 28 -45.46 7.66 -19.41
C ASP A 28 -43.94 7.89 -19.45
N LEU A 29 -43.27 7.19 -20.38
CA LEU A 29 -41.90 7.46 -20.76
C LEU A 29 -41.90 8.60 -21.79
N ALA A 30 -41.63 9.81 -21.34
CA ALA A 30 -41.19 10.88 -22.21
C ALA A 30 -39.76 10.59 -22.70
N PRO A 31 -39.39 10.86 -23.98
CA PRO A 31 -38.05 10.61 -24.49
C PRO A 31 -37.09 11.62 -23.82
N SER A 32 -36.19 11.13 -22.98
CA SER A 32 -35.09 11.90 -22.42
C SER A 32 -34.18 12.37 -23.55
N SER A 33 -33.95 13.65 -23.63
CA SER A 33 -33.14 14.32 -24.65
C SER A 33 -31.70 13.77 -24.66
N GLY A 34 -31.25 13.30 -25.84
CA GLY A 34 -29.92 12.72 -26.06
C GLY A 34 -28.72 13.65 -25.72
N LEU A 35 -28.98 14.86 -25.26
CA LEU A 35 -27.95 15.81 -24.78
C LEU A 35 -27.45 15.47 -23.39
N THR A 36 -28.31 14.92 -22.52
CA THR A 36 -27.92 14.52 -21.16
C THR A 36 -27.06 13.25 -21.17
N ASP A 37 -27.37 12.30 -22.06
CA ASP A 37 -26.59 11.09 -22.22
C ASP A 37 -25.19 11.38 -22.82
N PHE A 38 -25.11 12.32 -23.76
CA PHE A 38 -23.85 12.74 -24.36
C PHE A 38 -22.95 13.50 -23.35
N MET A 39 -23.53 14.37 -22.51
CA MET A 39 -22.78 15.05 -21.44
C MET A 39 -22.32 14.09 -20.35
N LEU A 40 -23.12 13.07 -20.01
CA LEU A 40 -22.74 12.04 -19.06
C LEU A 40 -21.59 11.19 -19.61
N LEU A 41 -21.63 10.82 -20.91
CA LEU A 41 -20.56 10.08 -21.58
C LEU A 41 -19.24 10.87 -21.64
N LEU A 42 -19.30 12.18 -21.87
CA LEU A 42 -18.14 13.07 -21.84
C LEU A 42 -17.58 13.27 -20.43
N MET A 43 -18.39 13.28 -19.38
CA MET A 43 -17.94 13.34 -17.99
C MET A 43 -17.25 12.03 -17.56
N VAL A 44 -17.75 10.87 -17.98
CA VAL A 44 -17.14 9.58 -17.67
C VAL A 44 -15.83 9.38 -18.45
N ALA A 45 -15.75 9.85 -19.72
CA ALA A 45 -14.54 9.76 -20.53
C ALA A 45 -13.37 10.65 -20.02
N ASN A 46 -13.66 11.62 -19.17
CA ASN A 46 -12.67 12.57 -18.63
C ASN A 46 -12.36 12.35 -17.13
N MET A 47 -12.82 11.23 -16.55
CA MET A 47 -12.40 10.88 -15.19
C MET A 47 -10.94 10.42 -15.20
N PRO A 48 -10.09 11.01 -14.34
CA PRO A 48 -8.71 10.55 -14.23
C PRO A 48 -8.71 9.07 -13.85
N ILE A 49 -8.03 8.25 -14.65
CA ILE A 49 -7.84 6.82 -14.36
C ILE A 49 -7.09 6.76 -13.01
N GLN A 50 -7.77 6.25 -11.97
CA GLN A 50 -7.14 6.05 -10.68
C GLN A 50 -6.01 5.01 -10.81
N PRO A 51 -4.81 5.30 -10.31
CA PRO A 51 -3.71 4.36 -10.40
C PRO A 51 -4.06 3.07 -9.66
N THR A 52 -3.75 1.94 -10.30
CA THR A 52 -3.98 0.61 -9.74
C THR A 52 -2.80 0.15 -8.88
N LYS A 53 -2.99 -0.91 -8.08
CA LYS A 53 -1.90 -1.55 -7.32
C LYS A 53 -0.73 -1.97 -8.24
N SER A 54 -1.02 -2.49 -9.44
CA SER A 54 0.00 -2.82 -10.45
C SER A 54 0.74 -1.58 -10.95
N THR A 55 0.07 -0.43 -11.06
CA THR A 55 0.70 0.84 -11.46
C THR A 55 1.75 1.27 -10.44
N PHE A 56 1.45 1.24 -9.13
CA PHE A 56 2.40 1.61 -8.08
C PHE A 56 3.59 0.64 -8.00
N MET A 57 3.36 -0.67 -8.19
CA MET A 57 4.45 -1.63 -8.25
C MET A 57 5.34 -1.43 -9.49
N ASN A 58 4.77 -1.06 -10.65
CA ASN A 58 5.56 -0.73 -11.83
C ASN A 58 6.47 0.49 -11.59
N LEU A 59 5.97 1.52 -10.89
CA LEU A 59 6.80 2.66 -10.49
C LEU A 59 7.91 2.24 -9.52
N ALA A 60 7.64 1.34 -8.58
CA ALA A 60 8.68 0.77 -7.71
C ALA A 60 9.74 -0.02 -8.52
N LEU A 61 9.31 -0.77 -9.55
CA LEU A 61 10.22 -1.46 -10.47
C LEU A 61 11.07 -0.48 -11.30
N ASP A 62 10.52 0.67 -11.68
CA ASP A 62 11.29 1.72 -12.38
C ASP A 62 12.35 2.33 -11.46
N GLU A 63 12.04 2.57 -10.19
CA GLU A 63 13.02 2.99 -9.19
C GLU A 63 14.12 1.92 -8.96
N ALA A 64 13.74 0.63 -8.98
CA ALA A 64 14.70 -0.47 -8.88
C ALA A 64 15.66 -0.49 -10.10
N ARG A 65 15.15 -0.27 -11.31
CA ARG A 65 15.99 -0.15 -12.53
C ARG A 65 16.92 1.06 -12.44
N ALA A 66 16.41 2.18 -11.96
CA ALA A 66 17.22 3.39 -11.75
C ALA A 66 18.32 3.17 -10.68
N ALA A 67 18.03 2.39 -9.63
CA ALA A 67 19.03 1.98 -8.65
C ALA A 67 20.13 1.12 -9.29
N ALA A 68 19.76 0.08 -10.07
CA ALA A 68 20.73 -0.75 -10.81
C ALA A 68 21.66 0.08 -11.71
N ALA A 69 21.11 1.07 -12.43
CA ALA A 69 21.88 1.96 -13.29
C ALA A 69 22.91 2.81 -12.53
N ARG A 70 22.74 2.96 -11.21
CA ARG A 70 23.69 3.64 -10.30
C ARG A 70 24.60 2.67 -9.53
N ASN A 71 24.62 1.40 -9.91
CA ASN A 71 25.33 0.32 -9.22
C ASN A 71 24.82 0.01 -7.81
N GLU A 72 23.62 0.43 -7.47
CA GLU A 72 22.91 0.02 -6.24
C GLU A 72 22.19 -1.31 -6.45
N VAL A 73 21.95 -2.04 -5.36
CA VAL A 73 21.07 -3.21 -5.43
C VAL A 73 19.70 -2.79 -5.96
N PRO A 74 19.12 -3.47 -6.98
CA PRO A 74 17.90 -3.05 -7.67
C PRO A 74 16.64 -3.26 -6.83
N ILE A 75 16.50 -2.46 -5.80
CA ILE A 75 15.32 -2.38 -4.95
C ILE A 75 14.74 -0.97 -5.09
N GLY A 76 13.43 -0.92 -5.33
CA GLY A 76 12.70 0.33 -5.45
C GLY A 76 11.41 0.28 -4.64
N ALA A 77 10.99 1.44 -4.17
CA ALA A 77 9.82 1.59 -3.33
C ALA A 77 8.99 2.82 -3.72
N VAL A 78 7.67 2.72 -3.53
CA VAL A 78 6.69 3.81 -3.68
C VAL A 78 5.78 3.82 -2.46
N LEU A 79 5.60 4.99 -1.86
CA LEU A 79 4.70 5.18 -0.74
C LEU A 79 3.55 6.09 -1.14
N VAL A 80 2.32 5.62 -0.94
CA VAL A 80 1.08 6.32 -1.31
C VAL A 80 0.18 6.52 -0.09
N ASP A 81 -0.63 7.57 -0.11
CA ASP A 81 -1.64 7.80 0.92
C ASP A 81 -2.93 6.99 0.71
N GLY A 82 -3.91 7.19 1.59
CA GLY A 82 -5.19 6.49 1.54
C GLY A 82 -6.04 6.82 0.30
N GLU A 83 -5.76 7.93 -0.37
CA GLU A 83 -6.43 8.38 -1.59
C GLU A 83 -5.70 7.92 -2.87
N GLY A 84 -4.52 7.28 -2.72
CA GLY A 84 -3.69 6.82 -3.83
C GLY A 84 -2.75 7.89 -4.39
N LYS A 85 -2.56 9.01 -3.68
CA LYS A 85 -1.56 10.02 -4.04
C LYS A 85 -0.17 9.52 -3.65
N ILE A 86 0.77 9.61 -4.58
CA ILE A 86 2.17 9.29 -4.31
C ILE A 86 2.78 10.37 -3.41
N LEU A 87 3.29 9.95 -2.25
CA LEU A 87 4.00 10.81 -1.30
C LEU A 87 5.51 10.79 -1.52
N ALA A 88 6.05 9.62 -1.88
CA ALA A 88 7.47 9.44 -2.13
C ALA A 88 7.71 8.22 -3.03
N GLN A 89 8.83 8.26 -3.78
CA GLN A 89 9.38 7.12 -4.51
C GLN A 89 10.90 7.20 -4.49
N ALA A 90 11.56 6.05 -4.32
CA ALA A 90 13.01 5.95 -4.25
C ALA A 90 13.50 4.53 -4.54
N GLY A 91 14.73 4.42 -5.05
CA GLY A 91 15.51 3.18 -5.03
C GLY A 91 16.58 3.21 -3.95
N ASN A 92 17.24 2.08 -3.72
CA ASN A 92 18.39 1.99 -2.82
C ASN A 92 19.45 3.05 -3.13
N ARG A 93 20.11 3.54 -2.06
CA ARG A 93 21.17 4.55 -2.09
C ARG A 93 22.30 4.24 -1.10
N THR A 94 22.49 2.99 -0.75
CA THR A 94 23.47 2.57 0.26
C THR A 94 24.91 2.94 -0.12
N GLU A 95 25.28 2.72 -1.38
CA GLU A 95 26.62 3.04 -1.90
C GLU A 95 26.78 4.54 -2.15
N ALA A 96 25.80 5.14 -2.86
CA ALA A 96 25.85 6.57 -3.21
C ALA A 96 25.83 7.49 -1.97
N GLY A 97 25.14 7.07 -0.90
CA GLY A 97 25.04 7.81 0.35
C GLY A 97 26.11 7.42 1.39
N SER A 98 26.89 6.35 1.17
CA SER A 98 27.71 5.71 2.20
C SER A 98 26.92 5.47 3.49
N ASP A 99 25.63 5.13 3.35
CA ASP A 99 24.70 4.89 4.45
C ASP A 99 24.10 3.48 4.34
N PRO A 100 24.50 2.52 5.20
CA PRO A 100 23.99 1.15 5.15
C PRO A 100 22.48 1.04 5.45
N THR A 101 21.85 2.11 5.89
CA THR A 101 20.42 2.17 6.18
C THR A 101 19.59 2.80 5.06
N ALA A 102 20.21 3.34 4.00
CA ALA A 102 19.55 4.00 2.88
C ALA A 102 18.90 3.00 1.91
N HIS A 103 18.10 2.08 2.46
CA HIS A 103 17.23 1.20 1.69
C HIS A 103 16.03 1.97 1.12
N ALA A 104 15.51 1.52 -0.01
CA ALA A 104 14.39 2.17 -0.70
C ALA A 104 13.20 2.46 0.23
N GLU A 105 12.85 1.51 1.09
CA GLU A 105 11.76 1.65 2.06
C GLU A 105 12.04 2.75 3.10
N ILE A 106 13.27 2.83 3.60
CA ILE A 106 13.67 3.85 4.56
C ILE A 106 13.63 5.23 3.91
N GLU A 107 14.11 5.34 2.67
CA GLU A 107 14.10 6.59 1.92
C GLU A 107 12.67 7.12 1.71
N VAL A 108 11.73 6.28 1.25
CA VAL A 108 10.36 6.75 1.04
C VAL A 108 9.62 7.07 2.35
N ILE A 109 9.88 6.33 3.43
CA ILE A 109 9.30 6.62 4.76
C ILE A 109 9.81 7.99 5.25
N ARG A 110 11.12 8.25 5.18
CA ARG A 110 11.71 9.53 5.57
C ARG A 110 11.13 10.70 4.78
N GLN A 111 11.05 10.57 3.45
CA GLN A 111 10.50 11.61 2.56
C GLN A 111 9.03 11.87 2.87
N ALA A 112 8.20 10.83 3.01
CA ALA A 112 6.79 10.97 3.30
C ALA A 112 6.53 11.57 4.69
N CYS A 113 7.30 11.18 5.71
CA CYS A 113 7.24 11.78 7.04
C CYS A 113 7.60 13.27 7.01
N ALA A 114 8.66 13.64 6.27
CA ALA A 114 9.07 15.03 6.12
C ALA A 114 8.00 15.86 5.36
N LEU A 115 7.41 15.29 4.29
CA LEU A 115 6.37 15.93 3.51
C LEU A 115 5.10 16.21 4.33
N ARG A 116 4.71 15.27 5.21
CA ARG A 116 3.52 15.38 6.06
C ARG A 116 3.77 16.11 7.39
N GLY A 117 5.03 16.27 7.79
CA GLY A 117 5.39 16.75 9.13
C GLY A 117 4.99 15.78 10.25
N GLU A 118 4.82 14.49 9.94
CA GLU A 118 4.32 13.45 10.84
C GLU A 118 5.24 12.23 10.84
N ALA A 119 5.53 11.68 12.03
CA ALA A 119 6.33 10.46 12.16
C ALA A 119 5.53 9.16 11.93
N ARG A 120 4.21 9.26 11.77
CA ARG A 120 3.32 8.12 11.59
C ARG A 120 2.40 8.35 10.39
N LEU A 121 2.22 7.30 9.59
CA LEU A 121 1.54 7.33 8.31
C LEU A 121 0.45 6.23 8.26
N PRO A 122 -0.56 6.28 9.15
CA PRO A 122 -1.47 5.15 9.40
C PRO A 122 -2.46 4.88 8.25
N ASP A 123 -2.60 5.78 7.30
CA ASP A 123 -3.43 5.65 6.10
C ASP A 123 -2.65 5.16 4.88
N CYS A 124 -1.30 5.16 4.96
CA CYS A 124 -0.44 4.93 3.82
C CYS A 124 -0.21 3.47 3.48
N ALA A 125 0.12 3.23 2.21
CA ALA A 125 0.51 1.94 1.68
C ALA A 125 1.91 2.03 1.05
N LEU A 126 2.77 1.04 1.35
CA LEU A 126 4.10 0.89 0.77
C LEU A 126 4.08 -0.20 -0.30
N TYR A 127 4.66 0.10 -1.45
CA TYR A 127 4.95 -0.84 -2.52
C TYR A 127 6.47 -0.95 -2.65
N VAL A 128 7.02 -2.15 -2.59
CA VAL A 128 8.46 -2.41 -2.67
C VAL A 128 8.75 -3.65 -3.50
N THR A 129 9.84 -3.66 -4.25
CA THR A 129 10.15 -4.74 -5.21
C THR A 129 10.70 -6.01 -4.56
N LEU A 130 11.13 -5.95 -3.30
CA LEU A 130 11.65 -7.09 -2.54
C LEU A 130 11.02 -7.13 -1.15
N GLU A 131 10.88 -8.32 -0.58
CA GLU A 131 10.48 -8.49 0.82
C GLU A 131 11.37 -7.65 1.74
N PRO A 132 10.81 -6.75 2.57
CA PRO A 132 11.59 -5.91 3.47
C PRO A 132 12.45 -6.70 4.44
N CYS A 133 13.70 -6.29 4.59
CA CYS A 133 14.61 -6.84 5.59
C CYS A 133 14.13 -6.50 7.03
N PRO A 134 14.71 -7.08 8.09
CA PRO A 134 14.30 -6.82 9.48
C PRO A 134 14.34 -5.34 9.88
N MET A 135 15.34 -4.58 9.41
CA MET A 135 15.43 -3.13 9.65
C MET A 135 14.25 -2.39 9.04
N CYS A 136 13.95 -2.64 7.76
CA CYS A 136 12.85 -1.99 7.04
C CYS A 136 11.49 -2.41 7.59
N ALA A 137 11.28 -3.69 7.90
CA ALA A 137 10.05 -4.17 8.53
C ALA A 137 9.80 -3.49 9.89
N THR A 138 10.85 -3.26 10.67
CA THR A 138 10.75 -2.51 11.94
C THR A 138 10.40 -1.05 11.69
N ALA A 139 11.02 -0.40 10.71
CA ALA A 139 10.71 0.99 10.34
C ALA A 139 9.25 1.15 9.85
N ILE A 140 8.75 0.20 9.05
CA ILE A 140 7.35 0.12 8.61
C ILE A 140 6.41 0.05 9.82
N SER A 141 6.72 -0.78 10.81
CA SER A 141 5.96 -0.86 12.07
C SER A 141 5.96 0.44 12.85
N PHE A 142 7.11 1.13 12.96
CA PHE A 142 7.22 2.42 13.65
C PHE A 142 6.47 3.54 12.92
N ALA A 143 6.52 3.56 11.59
CA ALA A 143 5.75 4.48 10.77
C ALA A 143 4.25 4.18 10.76
N ARG A 144 3.81 3.01 11.28
CA ARG A 144 2.42 2.55 11.35
C ARG A 144 1.72 2.50 10.01
N LEU A 145 2.41 2.06 8.95
CA LEU A 145 1.82 1.94 7.63
C LEU A 145 0.64 0.95 7.64
N ALA A 146 -0.46 1.31 6.94
CA ALA A 146 -1.66 0.47 6.88
C ALA A 146 -1.42 -0.81 6.08
N ARG A 147 -0.71 -0.72 4.95
CA ARG A 147 -0.54 -1.82 3.99
C ARG A 147 0.89 -1.89 3.48
N LEU A 148 1.35 -3.13 3.28
CA LEU A 148 2.62 -3.45 2.66
C LEU A 148 2.40 -4.39 1.48
N TYR A 149 2.77 -3.93 0.29
CA TYR A 149 2.81 -4.71 -0.95
C TYR A 149 4.28 -4.96 -1.29
N TYR A 150 4.70 -6.22 -1.42
CA TYR A 150 6.04 -6.53 -1.89
C TYR A 150 6.01 -7.55 -3.02
N ALA A 151 6.97 -7.46 -3.95
CA ALA A 151 6.99 -8.28 -5.14
C ALA A 151 7.66 -9.62 -4.87
N ALA A 152 8.98 -9.69 -4.86
CA ALA A 152 9.71 -10.93 -4.67
C ALA A 152 9.91 -11.26 -3.18
N PRO A 153 9.82 -12.54 -2.78
CA PRO A 153 10.23 -12.99 -1.45
C PRO A 153 11.76 -12.96 -1.31
N ASP A 154 12.25 -12.80 -0.07
CA ASP A 154 13.68 -12.89 0.24
C ASP A 154 13.94 -13.93 1.34
N ALA A 155 14.21 -15.15 0.93
CA ALA A 155 14.51 -16.25 1.85
C ALA A 155 15.81 -16.05 2.68
N LYS A 156 16.70 -15.13 2.26
CA LYS A 156 17.99 -14.92 2.92
C LYS A 156 17.99 -13.73 3.86
N GLY A 157 17.46 -12.58 3.42
CA GLY A 157 17.53 -11.32 4.12
C GLY A 157 16.17 -10.79 4.56
N GLY A 158 15.06 -11.45 4.22
CA GLY A 158 13.71 -11.03 4.54
C GLY A 158 13.43 -10.96 6.03
N GLY A 159 12.48 -10.11 6.40
CA GLY A 159 12.08 -9.88 7.78
C GLY A 159 10.57 -9.93 8.00
N VAL A 160 9.78 -10.21 6.94
CA VAL A 160 8.32 -10.22 6.95
C VAL A 160 7.76 -11.63 7.08
N GLU A 161 7.94 -12.46 6.06
CA GLU A 161 7.56 -13.88 6.06
C GLU A 161 8.75 -14.80 6.33
N HIS A 162 9.95 -14.33 6.00
CA HIS A 162 11.21 -15.04 6.24
C HIS A 162 11.98 -14.45 7.43
N GLY A 163 13.08 -15.11 7.81
CA GLY A 163 13.95 -14.66 8.89
C GLY A 163 13.22 -14.42 10.21
N PRO A 164 13.44 -13.29 10.88
CA PRO A 164 12.88 -13.03 12.22
C PRO A 164 11.38 -12.71 12.21
N ARG A 165 10.72 -12.57 11.07
CA ARG A 165 9.27 -12.35 10.95
C ARG A 165 8.79 -11.25 11.89
N ILE A 166 9.31 -10.04 11.71
CA ILE A 166 9.19 -8.89 12.61
C ILE A 166 7.75 -8.61 13.04
N PHE A 167 6.80 -8.70 12.10
CA PHE A 167 5.38 -8.44 12.42
C PHE A 167 4.72 -9.50 13.29
N HIS A 168 5.38 -10.64 13.54
CA HIS A 168 4.93 -11.70 14.46
C HIS A 168 5.61 -11.64 15.83
N GLN A 169 6.58 -10.74 16.01
CA GLN A 169 7.28 -10.62 17.28
C GLN A 169 6.39 -10.00 18.37
N PRO A 170 6.50 -10.45 19.63
CA PRO A 170 5.71 -9.89 20.74
C PRO A 170 5.92 -8.38 20.97
N THR A 171 7.08 -7.88 20.58
CA THR A 171 7.47 -6.46 20.70
C THR A 171 7.05 -5.61 19.51
N CYS A 172 6.39 -6.19 18.49
CA CYS A 172 5.90 -5.45 17.34
C CYS A 172 4.63 -4.67 17.71
N HIS A 173 4.71 -3.34 17.66
CA HIS A 173 3.63 -2.44 18.08
C HIS A 173 2.55 -2.22 17.00
N HIS A 174 2.88 -2.46 15.72
CA HIS A 174 1.96 -2.28 14.61
C HIS A 174 2.28 -3.26 13.49
N ARG A 175 1.23 -3.84 12.90
CA ARG A 175 1.32 -4.80 11.81
C ARG A 175 0.52 -4.27 10.63
N PRO A 176 1.13 -4.04 9.46
CA PRO A 176 0.40 -3.70 8.25
C PRO A 176 -0.34 -4.94 7.70
N ASP A 177 -1.37 -4.71 6.87
CA ASP A 177 -1.90 -5.77 6.01
C ASP A 177 -0.86 -6.12 4.94
N LEU A 178 -0.60 -7.42 4.74
CA LEU A 178 0.44 -7.91 3.84
C LEU A 178 -0.12 -8.41 2.51
N TYR A 179 0.50 -8.02 1.41
CA TYR A 179 0.12 -8.37 0.04
C TYR A 179 1.37 -8.71 -0.79
N PRO A 180 1.84 -9.97 -0.75
CA PRO A 180 3.00 -10.42 -1.53
C PRO A 180 2.67 -10.70 -3.00
N GLY A 181 3.70 -10.77 -3.85
CA GLY A 181 3.67 -11.41 -5.18
C GLY A 181 3.31 -10.49 -6.36
N ILE A 182 2.98 -9.20 -6.14
CA ILE A 182 2.67 -8.29 -7.25
C ILE A 182 3.96 -7.89 -7.98
N GLY A 183 4.17 -8.43 -9.20
CA GLY A 183 5.37 -8.15 -9.99
C GLY A 183 6.58 -9.00 -9.60
N GLU A 184 6.38 -10.13 -8.93
CA GLU A 184 7.44 -11.01 -8.42
C GLU A 184 8.46 -11.40 -9.47
N ASP A 185 8.02 -11.93 -10.64
CA ASP A 185 8.93 -12.39 -11.71
C ASP A 185 9.85 -11.28 -12.20
N GLN A 186 9.31 -10.07 -12.35
CA GLN A 186 10.08 -8.90 -12.83
C GLN A 186 11.12 -8.47 -11.79
N ALA A 187 10.73 -8.39 -10.52
CA ALA A 187 11.63 -8.02 -9.43
C ALA A 187 12.75 -9.06 -9.25
N ALA A 188 12.40 -10.35 -9.24
CA ALA A 188 13.36 -11.44 -9.14
C ALA A 188 14.32 -11.48 -10.32
N ALA A 189 13.86 -11.17 -11.55
CA ALA A 189 14.71 -11.10 -12.73
C ALA A 189 15.75 -9.98 -12.60
N LEU A 190 15.36 -8.78 -12.17
CA LEU A 190 16.27 -7.66 -11.95
C LEU A 190 17.40 -8.00 -10.98
N LEU A 191 17.05 -8.62 -9.83
CA LEU A 191 18.02 -9.03 -8.83
C LEU A 191 18.98 -10.10 -9.37
N ARG A 192 18.45 -11.10 -10.09
CA ARG A 192 19.31 -12.15 -10.70
C ARG A 192 20.32 -11.58 -11.66
N VAL A 193 19.91 -10.72 -12.60
CA VAL A 193 20.81 -10.09 -13.57
C VAL A 193 21.89 -9.29 -12.84
N PHE A 194 21.50 -8.44 -11.91
CA PHE A 194 22.43 -7.61 -11.14
C PHE A 194 23.52 -8.40 -10.43
N PHE A 195 23.15 -9.51 -9.73
CA PHE A 195 24.14 -10.33 -9.03
C PHE A 195 24.93 -11.27 -9.94
N GLN A 196 24.41 -11.64 -11.11
CA GLN A 196 25.19 -12.41 -12.10
C GLN A 196 26.32 -11.60 -12.71
N GLU A 197 26.11 -10.33 -12.98
CA GLU A 197 27.11 -9.42 -13.54
C GLU A 197 28.25 -9.05 -12.57
N ARG A 198 28.10 -9.39 -11.27
CA ARG A 198 29.07 -9.05 -10.19
C ARG A 198 29.75 -10.26 -9.57
N ARG A 199 29.60 -11.43 -10.18
CA ARG A 199 30.34 -12.67 -9.84
C ARG A 199 31.52 -12.89 -10.76
#